data_ffe73fdec6ce1cd1b750bc7fe31fcee0
#
_entry.id   ffe73fdec6ce1cd1b750bc7fe31fcee0
#
_cell.length_a   1.000
_cell.length_b   1.000
_cell.length_c   1.000
_cell.angle_alpha   90.00
_cell.angle_beta   90.00
_cell.angle_gamma   90.00
#
_symmetry.space_group_name_H-M   'P 1'
#
loop_
_entity.id
_entity.type
_entity.pdbx_description
1 polymer ?
#
loop_
_entity_poly.entity_id
_entity_poly.type
_entity_poly.pdbx_seq_one_letter_code
_entity_poly.pdbx_strand_id
1 'polypeptide(L)'
;MKLTMGLLLGSVAMFASAGIHAADLPVKAKAVEYVKICSLYGAGFYYIPGTDTCIKLGGYLRVSLALGTNGVYGAPDSGVAGARNRIRNYYTSQSRGDLNIDTRTATEYGMLRTYFEAVNTWSTGGYTGAGTSAINGSTAYTTSIASQISAGSLGVYYAFFQFAGFTIGKAQSQFASPWTNYPGNNFDGLPGGGGWEPVNQFTYTAELGQGISAAFSAQDQVANLTSNIWNVSGATAAGLATGAYGANDIGGSRAPDVVAMVRVAQAWGLFQASVAAHENHAAYYGADETTGHPSDKWGWAGQLALSIKNIPTGAGDTINMSIAYTNGASRYNFQEYISSTVAMYGGTGVPGAYQSVGLAGLSDSVFVTGSGQQLTTTYGFQGAYTHNWSPQWNSAIYGGWGAVRYNNTAKSYICGAVVTTLALSSGLAGCNPDYNYSAVGLITRWTPVNNLTFSADVTYVMLDQKYTSGSTVTLPLQSSVAKPGAAYELKDQNALTLLLRAQRNW
;
A
#
# COMPACT_ATOMS: atom_id res chain seq x y z
N MET A 1 -49.05 25.78 38.11
CA MET A 1 -50.42 25.42 37.69
C MET A 1 -50.28 24.01 37.10
N LYS A 2 -50.43 22.95 37.92
CA LYS A 2 -51.65 22.16 38.19
C LYS A 2 -52.35 21.86 36.85
N LEU A 3 -52.59 20.68 36.40
CA LEU A 3 -53.25 19.45 36.82
C LEU A 3 -53.45 18.67 35.50
N THR A 4 -53.64 17.41 35.30
CA THR A 4 -54.10 16.19 35.94
C THR A 4 -53.98 15.09 34.90
N MET A 5 -53.42 13.93 35.20
CA MET A 5 -54.02 12.72 35.73
C MET A 5 -55.23 12.16 34.93
N GLY A 6 -55.15 10.97 34.41
CA GLY A 6 -56.21 10.15 33.83
C GLY A 6 -55.84 8.70 33.74
N LEU A 7 -56.05 7.94 34.80
CA LEU A 7 -56.09 6.49 34.86
C LEU A 7 -57.29 5.94 34.05
N LEU A 8 -57.12 4.76 33.46
CA LEU A 8 -58.22 3.79 33.29
C LEU A 8 -57.71 2.36 33.47
N LEU A 9 -58.08 1.79 34.57
CA LEU A 9 -58.08 0.38 34.96
C LEU A 9 -59.33 -0.34 34.43
N GLY A 10 -59.19 -1.63 34.21
CA GLY A 10 -60.30 -2.59 34.14
C GLY A 10 -60.25 -3.45 32.90
N SER A 11 -60.20 -4.76 32.90
CA SER A 11 -61.04 -5.66 33.68
C SER A 11 -60.43 -7.08 33.73
N VAL A 12 -60.60 -7.69 34.88
CA VAL A 12 -60.38 -9.10 35.21
C VAL A 12 -61.54 -9.91 34.63
N ALA A 13 -61.27 -11.06 34.04
CA ALA A 13 -62.25 -12.14 33.87
C ALA A 13 -61.55 -13.48 34.15
N MET A 14 -61.94 -14.06 35.28
CA MET A 14 -61.72 -15.47 35.60
C MET A 14 -62.49 -16.39 34.65
N PHE A 15 -61.87 -17.49 34.25
CA PHE A 15 -62.57 -18.75 34.04
C PHE A 15 -61.78 -19.95 34.54
N ALA A 16 -62.50 -20.84 35.17
CA ALA A 16 -62.09 -21.92 36.02
C ALA A 16 -61.50 -23.13 35.29
N SER A 17 -60.64 -23.79 36.03
CA SER A 17 -60.30 -25.21 36.11
C SER A 17 -60.94 -26.18 35.12
N ALA A 18 -60.14 -26.86 34.31
CA ALA A 18 -60.42 -28.20 33.84
C ALA A 18 -59.11 -28.98 33.68
N GLY A 19 -59.03 -30.08 34.42
CA GLY A 19 -58.32 -31.32 34.09
C GLY A 19 -56.79 -31.24 33.91
N ILE A 20 -56.05 -31.55 34.97
CA ILE A 20 -54.62 -31.90 34.87
C ILE A 20 -54.54 -33.30 34.25
N HIS A 21 -54.30 -33.37 32.95
CA HIS A 21 -53.63 -34.50 32.36
C HIS A 21 -52.13 -34.21 32.42
N ALA A 22 -51.44 -35.04 33.22
CA ALA A 22 -49.98 -35.03 33.23
C ALA A 22 -49.48 -35.33 31.80
N ALA A 23 -49.13 -34.27 31.06
CA ALA A 23 -48.39 -34.43 29.83
C ALA A 23 -47.01 -34.95 30.21
N ASP A 24 -46.62 -36.04 29.66
CA ASP A 24 -45.26 -36.59 29.67
C ASP A 24 -44.26 -35.42 29.47
N LEU A 25 -43.34 -35.26 30.41
CA LEU A 25 -42.27 -34.26 30.29
C LEU A 25 -41.54 -34.49 28.96
N PRO A 26 -41.43 -33.47 28.11
CA PRO A 26 -40.70 -33.66 26.88
C PRO A 26 -39.30 -34.14 27.25
N VAL A 27 -38.92 -35.30 26.71
CA VAL A 27 -37.55 -35.81 26.80
C VAL A 27 -36.65 -34.67 26.37
N LYS A 28 -35.78 -34.25 27.26
CA LYS A 28 -34.84 -33.14 27.07
C LYS A 28 -34.13 -33.43 25.72
N ALA A 29 -34.56 -32.76 24.70
CA ALA A 29 -33.94 -32.94 23.36
C ALA A 29 -32.44 -32.79 23.53
N LYS A 30 -31.68 -33.81 23.19
CA LYS A 30 -30.23 -33.76 23.19
C LYS A 30 -29.84 -32.50 22.42
N ALA A 31 -29.14 -31.59 23.09
CA ALA A 31 -28.72 -30.36 22.46
C ALA A 31 -28.07 -30.72 21.12
N VAL A 32 -28.71 -30.31 20.03
CA VAL A 32 -28.16 -30.52 18.69
C VAL A 32 -26.90 -29.68 18.62
N GLU A 33 -25.76 -30.33 18.60
CA GLU A 33 -24.47 -29.65 18.46
C GLU A 33 -24.42 -29.14 17.01
N TYR A 34 -24.91 -27.92 16.78
CA TYR A 34 -25.01 -27.32 15.44
C TYR A 34 -23.65 -27.02 14.82
N VAL A 35 -22.57 -26.98 15.61
CA VAL A 35 -21.21 -26.68 15.16
C VAL A 35 -20.23 -27.63 15.83
N LYS A 36 -19.59 -28.50 15.04
CA LYS A 36 -18.51 -29.37 15.51
C LYS A 36 -17.19 -28.61 15.43
N ILE A 37 -16.50 -28.45 16.58
CA ILE A 37 -15.19 -27.79 16.63
C ILE A 37 -14.15 -28.64 15.91
N CYS A 38 -13.33 -28.00 15.08
CA CYS A 38 -12.19 -28.61 14.40
C CYS A 38 -10.89 -28.20 15.12
N SER A 39 -10.45 -28.98 16.10
CA SER A 39 -9.24 -28.68 16.88
C SER A 39 -7.93 -28.95 16.12
N LEU A 40 -7.97 -29.70 15.03
CA LEU A 40 -6.80 -30.11 14.24
C LEU A 40 -5.95 -28.92 13.74
N TYR A 41 -6.59 -27.81 13.41
CA TYR A 41 -5.94 -26.62 12.84
C TYR A 41 -5.87 -25.43 13.80
N GLY A 42 -6.17 -25.65 15.08
CA GLY A 42 -6.10 -24.63 16.13
C GLY A 42 -7.46 -23.99 16.45
N ALA A 43 -7.42 -22.96 17.30
CA ALA A 43 -8.63 -22.29 17.78
C ALA A 43 -9.36 -21.52 16.68
N GLY A 44 -10.69 -21.52 16.74
CA GLY A 44 -11.56 -20.80 15.83
C GLY A 44 -11.95 -21.56 14.56
N PHE A 45 -11.44 -22.78 14.34
CA PHE A 45 -11.90 -23.64 13.26
C PHE A 45 -13.07 -24.51 13.68
N TYR A 46 -14.05 -24.69 12.78
CA TYR A 46 -15.18 -25.59 12.93
C TYR A 46 -15.42 -26.35 11.63
N TYR A 47 -15.99 -27.57 11.72
CA TYR A 47 -16.30 -28.36 10.53
C TYR A 47 -17.47 -27.77 9.75
N ILE A 48 -17.37 -27.70 8.44
CA ILE A 48 -18.51 -27.45 7.57
C ILE A 48 -19.42 -28.67 7.65
N PRO A 49 -20.73 -28.54 7.99
CA PRO A 49 -21.64 -29.66 8.16
C PRO A 49 -21.65 -30.59 6.93
N GLY A 50 -21.50 -31.90 7.18
CA GLY A 50 -21.50 -32.92 6.13
C GLY A 50 -20.19 -33.04 5.34
N THR A 51 -19.10 -32.39 5.77
CA THR A 51 -17.79 -32.47 5.12
C THR A 51 -16.65 -32.69 6.12
N ASP A 52 -15.47 -33.06 5.61
CA ASP A 52 -14.22 -33.13 6.38
C ASP A 52 -13.43 -31.83 6.35
N THR A 53 -14.02 -30.77 5.82
CA THR A 53 -13.40 -29.44 5.69
C THR A 53 -13.64 -28.60 6.93
N CYS A 54 -12.57 -28.06 7.49
CA CYS A 54 -12.62 -27.09 8.57
C CYS A 54 -12.59 -25.67 7.98
N ILE A 55 -13.39 -24.79 8.55
CA ILE A 55 -13.48 -23.37 8.16
C ILE A 55 -13.25 -22.48 9.38
N LYS A 56 -12.52 -21.37 9.17
CA LYS A 56 -12.39 -20.27 10.10
C LYS A 56 -12.79 -18.99 9.42
N LEU A 57 -13.68 -18.23 10.07
CA LEU A 57 -14.04 -16.88 9.68
C LEU A 57 -13.27 -15.89 10.56
N GLY A 58 -12.82 -14.81 9.96
CA GLY A 58 -12.13 -13.73 10.66
C GLY A 58 -12.30 -12.42 9.91
N GLY A 59 -11.74 -11.37 10.48
CA GLY A 59 -11.77 -10.06 9.86
C GLY A 59 -11.57 -8.94 10.85
N TYR A 60 -11.82 -7.72 10.39
CA TYR A 60 -11.80 -6.54 11.25
C TYR A 60 -12.77 -5.46 10.78
N LEU A 61 -13.16 -4.61 11.72
CA LEU A 61 -13.70 -3.28 11.44
C LEU A 61 -12.64 -2.24 11.83
N ARG A 62 -12.35 -1.32 10.90
CA ARG A 62 -11.35 -0.28 11.07
C ARG A 62 -11.93 1.07 10.71
N VAL A 63 -11.68 2.06 11.57
CA VAL A 63 -11.98 3.47 11.30
C VAL A 63 -10.68 4.24 11.42
N SER A 64 -10.38 5.09 10.44
CA SER A 64 -9.17 5.90 10.39
C SER A 64 -9.50 7.35 10.10
N LEU A 65 -8.75 8.26 10.70
CA LEU A 65 -8.76 9.69 10.42
C LEU A 65 -7.32 10.12 10.13
N ALA A 66 -7.03 10.48 8.88
CA ALA A 66 -5.74 10.99 8.45
C ALA A 66 -5.79 12.51 8.32
N LEU A 67 -4.80 13.19 8.87
CA LEU A 67 -4.61 14.64 8.82
C LEU A 67 -3.33 14.95 8.02
N GLY A 68 -3.40 15.96 7.15
CA GLY A 68 -2.24 16.39 6.35
C GLY A 68 -2.03 15.64 5.04
N THR A 69 -2.98 14.80 4.63
CA THR A 69 -2.96 14.07 3.36
C THR A 69 -4.36 13.88 2.80
N ASN A 70 -4.47 13.56 1.51
CA ASN A 70 -5.74 13.30 0.82
C ASN A 70 -6.13 11.81 0.83
N GLY A 71 -5.40 10.98 1.52
CA GLY A 71 -5.63 9.54 1.63
C GLY A 71 -5.21 9.00 2.98
N VAL A 72 -5.62 7.79 3.32
CA VAL A 72 -5.26 7.15 4.59
C VAL A 72 -3.92 6.41 4.47
N TYR A 73 -3.57 5.95 3.28
CA TYR A 73 -2.38 5.15 3.01
C TYR A 73 -1.42 5.80 2.00
N GLY A 74 -1.68 7.02 1.58
CA GLY A 74 -0.88 7.70 0.58
C GLY A 74 0.01 8.78 1.17
N ALA A 75 1.22 8.89 0.65
CA ALA A 75 2.09 10.03 0.93
C ALA A 75 1.50 11.31 0.30
N PRO A 76 1.66 12.49 0.96
CA PRO A 76 1.20 13.76 0.40
C PRO A 76 2.22 14.31 -0.62
N ASP A 77 2.63 13.51 -1.58
CA ASP A 77 3.76 13.74 -2.47
C ASP A 77 3.36 14.09 -3.91
N SER A 78 2.08 13.97 -4.25
CA SER A 78 1.61 14.23 -5.62
C SER A 78 0.19 14.78 -5.66
N GLY A 79 -0.23 15.21 -6.85
CA GLY A 79 -1.58 15.68 -7.12
C GLY A 79 -2.05 16.77 -6.16
N VAL A 80 -3.31 16.69 -5.75
CA VAL A 80 -3.94 17.68 -4.87
C VAL A 80 -3.31 17.72 -3.48
N ALA A 81 -2.88 16.56 -2.96
CA ALA A 81 -2.17 16.51 -1.68
C ALA A 81 -0.82 17.23 -1.72
N GLY A 82 -0.04 17.00 -2.78
CA GLY A 82 1.24 17.65 -3.03
C GLY A 82 1.11 19.16 -3.31
N ALA A 83 -0.02 19.60 -3.87
CA ALA A 83 -0.27 21.01 -4.20
C ALA A 83 -0.33 21.93 -2.96
N ARG A 84 -0.72 21.43 -1.81
CA ARG A 84 -0.75 22.13 -0.52
C ARG A 84 -1.45 23.49 -0.56
N ASN A 85 -2.56 23.55 -1.25
CA ASN A 85 -3.39 24.75 -1.36
C ASN A 85 -4.83 24.48 -0.89
N ARG A 86 -5.75 25.40 -1.17
CA ARG A 86 -7.13 25.37 -0.66
C ARG A 86 -7.95 24.15 -1.13
N ILE A 87 -7.57 23.49 -2.24
CA ILE A 87 -8.34 22.36 -2.80
C ILE A 87 -7.97 21.01 -2.22
N ARG A 88 -6.90 20.93 -1.40
CA ARG A 88 -6.56 19.67 -0.71
C ARG A 88 -7.49 19.40 0.45
N ASN A 89 -7.68 18.15 0.78
CA ASN A 89 -8.29 17.74 2.04
C ASN A 89 -7.34 18.03 3.20
N TYR A 90 -7.86 18.63 4.28
CA TYR A 90 -7.12 18.78 5.53
C TYR A 90 -7.23 17.51 6.40
N TYR A 91 -8.28 16.72 6.17
CA TYR A 91 -8.47 15.41 6.77
C TYR A 91 -9.11 14.46 5.77
N THR A 92 -8.87 13.18 5.96
CA THR A 92 -9.53 12.08 5.25
C THR A 92 -9.98 11.07 6.27
N SER A 93 -11.27 10.74 6.29
CA SER A 93 -11.80 9.66 7.10
C SER A 93 -12.00 8.41 6.24
N GLN A 94 -11.80 7.26 6.84
CA GLN A 94 -11.99 5.96 6.19
C GLN A 94 -12.65 4.99 7.15
N SER A 95 -13.66 4.27 6.66
CA SER A 95 -14.23 3.10 7.32
C SER A 95 -13.98 1.89 6.45
N ARG A 96 -13.45 0.81 7.04
CA ARG A 96 -13.07 -0.42 6.32
C ARG A 96 -13.57 -1.62 7.08
N GLY A 97 -14.27 -2.51 6.39
CA GLY A 97 -14.62 -3.85 6.85
C GLY A 97 -13.81 -4.88 6.10
N ASP A 98 -13.20 -5.80 6.82
CA ASP A 98 -12.46 -6.94 6.30
C ASP A 98 -13.19 -8.22 6.62
N LEU A 99 -13.19 -9.14 5.68
CA LEU A 99 -13.67 -10.50 5.85
C LEU A 99 -12.64 -11.46 5.29
N ASN A 100 -12.18 -12.39 6.11
CA ASN A 100 -11.33 -13.48 5.66
C ASN A 100 -11.93 -14.86 5.99
N ILE A 101 -11.66 -15.80 5.10
CA ILE A 101 -12.13 -17.18 5.13
C ILE A 101 -10.93 -18.08 4.91
N ASP A 102 -10.59 -18.91 5.92
CA ASP A 102 -9.54 -19.93 5.85
C ASP A 102 -10.19 -21.32 5.92
N THR A 103 -10.10 -22.10 4.85
CA THR A 103 -10.55 -23.49 4.87
C THR A 103 -9.38 -24.44 4.83
N ARG A 104 -9.49 -25.58 5.55
CA ARG A 104 -8.46 -26.61 5.60
C ARG A 104 -9.08 -27.98 5.58
N THR A 105 -8.51 -28.85 4.74
CA THR A 105 -8.91 -30.24 4.58
C THR A 105 -7.66 -31.10 4.66
N ALA A 106 -7.67 -32.15 5.48
CA ALA A 106 -6.62 -33.16 5.48
C ALA A 106 -6.77 -34.06 4.26
N THR A 107 -5.69 -34.32 3.54
CA THR A 107 -5.64 -35.25 2.41
C THR A 107 -4.46 -36.21 2.55
N GLU A 108 -4.42 -37.26 1.73
CA GLU A 108 -3.30 -38.18 1.69
C GLU A 108 -1.96 -37.54 1.27
N TYR A 109 -2.03 -36.39 0.56
CA TYR A 109 -0.84 -35.61 0.12
C TYR A 109 -0.51 -34.42 1.05
N GLY A 110 -1.17 -34.34 2.21
CA GLY A 110 -1.02 -33.26 3.17
C GLY A 110 -2.25 -32.36 3.26
N MET A 111 -2.08 -31.18 3.84
CA MET A 111 -3.17 -30.22 4.05
C MET A 111 -3.47 -29.45 2.75
N LEU A 112 -4.72 -29.52 2.29
CA LEU A 112 -5.25 -28.57 1.31
C LEU A 112 -5.83 -27.37 2.06
N ARG A 113 -5.33 -26.17 1.79
CA ARG A 113 -5.82 -24.90 2.35
C ARG A 113 -6.35 -24.01 1.25
N THR A 114 -7.50 -23.36 1.48
CA THR A 114 -7.90 -22.19 0.71
C THR A 114 -7.98 -20.98 1.62
N TYR A 115 -7.57 -19.83 1.11
CA TYR A 115 -7.65 -18.57 1.85
C TYR A 115 -8.20 -17.47 0.95
N PHE A 116 -9.21 -16.79 1.43
CA PHE A 116 -9.82 -15.64 0.78
C PHE A 116 -9.90 -14.49 1.77
N GLU A 117 -9.53 -13.29 1.34
CA GLU A 117 -9.67 -12.06 2.11
C GLU A 117 -10.10 -10.92 1.20
N ALA A 118 -11.15 -10.24 1.59
CA ALA A 118 -11.65 -9.07 0.89
C ALA A 118 -11.98 -7.95 1.86
N VAL A 119 -11.77 -6.72 1.39
CA VAL A 119 -12.04 -5.50 2.16
C VAL A 119 -13.04 -4.62 1.44
N ASN A 120 -14.02 -4.13 2.20
CA ASN A 120 -14.89 -3.06 1.80
C ASN A 120 -14.41 -1.76 2.42
N THR A 121 -14.12 -0.76 1.60
CA THR A 121 -13.57 0.51 2.05
C THR A 121 -14.43 1.66 1.58
N TRP A 122 -14.81 2.53 2.50
CA TRP A 122 -15.37 3.85 2.22
C TRP A 122 -14.40 4.92 2.73
N SER A 123 -14.14 5.94 1.93
CA SER A 123 -13.24 7.05 2.30
C SER A 123 -13.84 8.38 1.90
N THR A 124 -13.45 9.44 2.60
CA THR A 124 -13.77 10.82 2.19
C THR A 124 -13.29 11.05 0.77
N GLY A 125 -14.19 11.56 -0.08
CA GLY A 125 -13.85 11.95 -1.44
C GLY A 125 -12.90 13.15 -1.49
N GLY A 126 -12.18 13.29 -2.60
CA GLY A 126 -11.26 14.38 -2.86
C GLY A 126 -11.73 15.31 -3.97
N TYR A 127 -11.09 16.46 -4.07
CA TYR A 127 -11.27 17.38 -5.19
C TYR A 127 -10.76 16.76 -6.51
N THR A 128 -11.55 16.83 -7.58
CA THR A 128 -11.24 16.15 -8.85
C THR A 128 -10.94 17.10 -10.01
N GLY A 129 -11.14 18.40 -9.85
CA GLY A 129 -10.86 19.34 -10.92
C GLY A 129 -10.98 20.81 -10.51
N ALA A 130 -10.25 21.69 -11.19
CA ALA A 130 -10.32 23.12 -11.00
C ALA A 130 -11.59 23.69 -11.66
N GLY A 131 -12.13 24.76 -11.09
CA GLY A 131 -13.24 25.53 -11.66
C GLY A 131 -14.63 25.02 -11.37
N THR A 132 -14.79 23.89 -10.66
CA THR A 132 -16.08 23.40 -10.19
C THR A 132 -16.21 23.57 -8.70
N SER A 133 -17.35 24.10 -8.25
CA SER A 133 -17.64 24.28 -6.84
C SER A 133 -18.31 23.04 -6.26
N ALA A 134 -17.84 22.57 -5.13
CA ALA A 134 -18.51 21.51 -4.37
C ALA A 134 -19.94 21.90 -3.96
N ILE A 135 -20.22 23.20 -3.83
CA ILE A 135 -21.52 23.74 -3.44
C ILE A 135 -22.57 23.56 -4.53
N ASN A 136 -22.17 23.52 -5.80
CA ASN A 136 -23.11 23.41 -6.93
C ASN A 136 -23.46 21.95 -7.30
N GLY A 137 -23.21 21.00 -6.41
CA GLY A 137 -23.47 19.59 -6.71
C GLY A 137 -22.66 19.04 -7.87
N SER A 138 -21.68 19.81 -8.31
CA SER A 138 -20.81 19.41 -9.38
C SER A 138 -19.66 18.61 -8.82
N THR A 139 -19.12 17.83 -9.64
CA THR A 139 -18.02 16.90 -9.62
C THR A 139 -16.73 17.32 -8.91
N ALA A 140 -16.74 18.35 -8.05
CA ALA A 140 -15.55 18.75 -7.27
C ALA A 140 -15.08 17.69 -6.28
N TYR A 141 -15.98 16.80 -5.87
CA TYR A 141 -15.64 15.59 -5.12
C TYR A 141 -15.85 14.37 -6.01
N THR A 142 -14.93 13.48 -6.02
CA THR A 142 -15.17 12.14 -6.56
C THR A 142 -16.28 11.52 -5.75
N THR A 143 -17.40 11.56 -6.31
CA THR A 143 -18.51 10.87 -5.77
C THR A 143 -18.64 9.56 -6.51
N SER A 144 -18.21 8.52 -5.93
CA SER A 144 -18.97 7.31 -6.06
C SER A 144 -20.32 7.48 -5.36
N ILE A 145 -20.92 8.66 -5.43
CA ILE A 145 -22.19 9.00 -4.78
C ILE A 145 -23.39 8.48 -5.55
N ALA A 146 -23.21 7.83 -6.65
CA ALA A 146 -24.32 7.23 -7.36
C ALA A 146 -25.14 6.27 -6.46
N SER A 147 -24.55 5.82 -5.36
CA SER A 147 -25.26 5.14 -4.29
C SER A 147 -24.50 5.31 -2.98
N GLN A 148 -25.09 6.00 -2.03
CA GLN A 148 -24.49 6.16 -0.70
C GLN A 148 -24.36 4.83 0.07
N ILE A 149 -25.16 3.83 -0.29
CA ILE A 149 -25.10 2.48 0.29
C ILE A 149 -23.96 1.68 -0.33
N SER A 150 -23.63 1.91 -1.60
CA SER A 150 -22.59 1.20 -2.35
C SER A 150 -21.38 2.08 -2.70
N ALA A 151 -21.28 3.25 -2.10
CA ALA A 151 -20.18 4.19 -2.30
C ALA A 151 -18.91 3.74 -1.58
N GLY A 152 -18.45 2.56 -1.85
CA GLY A 152 -17.21 1.99 -1.33
C GLY A 152 -16.49 1.24 -2.42
N SER A 153 -15.25 0.87 -2.16
CA SER A 153 -14.49 -0.06 -3.00
C SER A 153 -14.44 -1.43 -2.33
N LEU A 154 -14.65 -2.47 -3.11
CA LEU A 154 -14.38 -3.86 -2.73
C LEU A 154 -13.03 -4.25 -3.33
N GLY A 155 -12.06 -4.57 -2.49
CA GLY A 155 -10.76 -5.09 -2.91
C GLY A 155 -10.57 -6.52 -2.44
N VAL A 156 -10.16 -7.41 -3.35
CA VAL A 156 -9.72 -8.75 -2.99
C VAL A 156 -8.24 -8.70 -2.64
N TYR A 157 -7.90 -8.89 -1.36
CA TYR A 157 -6.52 -8.87 -0.91
C TYR A 157 -5.83 -10.21 -1.17
N TYR A 158 -6.43 -11.30 -0.70
CA TYR A 158 -5.90 -12.65 -0.86
C TYR A 158 -6.95 -13.55 -1.50
N ALA A 159 -6.54 -14.39 -2.43
CA ALA A 159 -7.36 -15.43 -3.02
C ALA A 159 -6.44 -16.54 -3.55
N PHE A 160 -6.11 -17.51 -2.71
CA PHE A 160 -5.15 -18.56 -3.06
C PHE A 160 -5.51 -19.89 -2.42
N PHE A 161 -4.92 -20.94 -2.94
CA PHE A 161 -4.85 -22.23 -2.28
C PHE A 161 -3.41 -22.71 -2.12
N GLN A 162 -3.20 -23.56 -1.11
CA GLN A 162 -1.94 -24.20 -0.82
C GLN A 162 -2.14 -25.70 -0.76
N PHE A 163 -1.24 -26.44 -1.43
CA PHE A 163 -1.27 -27.90 -1.47
C PHE A 163 0.11 -28.44 -1.83
N ALA A 164 0.60 -29.43 -1.08
CA ALA A 164 1.85 -30.15 -1.34
C ALA A 164 3.07 -29.23 -1.61
N GLY A 165 3.20 -28.11 -0.86
CA GLY A 165 4.25 -27.12 -1.03
C GLY A 165 3.96 -26.04 -2.08
N PHE A 166 2.90 -26.21 -2.89
CA PHE A 166 2.49 -25.20 -3.85
C PHE A 166 1.59 -24.12 -3.21
N THR A 167 1.78 -22.88 -3.62
CA THR A 167 0.86 -21.75 -3.38
C THR A 167 0.47 -21.20 -4.74
N ILE A 168 -0.83 -21.18 -5.04
CA ILE A 168 -1.36 -20.78 -6.34
C ILE A 168 -2.48 -19.76 -6.13
N GLY A 169 -2.39 -18.62 -6.80
CA GLY A 169 -3.34 -17.51 -6.71
C GLY A 169 -2.74 -16.25 -6.11
N LYS A 170 -3.61 -15.30 -5.72
CA LYS A 170 -3.21 -14.00 -5.18
C LYS A 170 -2.76 -14.15 -3.73
N ALA A 171 -1.46 -14.18 -3.51
CA ALA A 171 -0.83 -14.35 -2.19
C ALA A 171 0.36 -13.40 -2.04
N GLN A 172 0.88 -13.27 -0.81
CA GLN A 172 2.07 -12.47 -0.52
C GLN A 172 3.24 -12.85 -1.43
N SER A 173 3.88 -11.85 -2.04
CA SER A 173 5.08 -12.08 -2.85
C SER A 173 6.17 -12.77 -2.03
N GLN A 174 6.83 -13.76 -2.62
CA GLN A 174 7.97 -14.43 -1.98
C GLN A 174 9.21 -13.54 -1.89
N PHE A 175 9.25 -12.45 -2.63
CA PHE A 175 10.29 -11.44 -2.48
C PHE A 175 10.15 -10.67 -1.18
N ALA A 176 8.93 -10.33 -0.78
CA ALA A 176 8.66 -9.52 0.40
C ALA A 176 9.01 -10.25 1.69
N SER A 177 9.52 -9.52 2.68
CA SER A 177 9.76 -10.07 4.00
C SER A 177 8.44 -10.39 4.72
N PRO A 178 8.40 -11.34 5.66
CA PRO A 178 7.17 -11.69 6.38
C PRO A 178 6.59 -10.58 7.25
N TRP A 179 7.41 -9.60 7.62
CA TRP A 179 6.97 -8.37 8.30
C TRP A 179 6.87 -7.22 7.31
N THR A 180 6.25 -7.43 6.19
CA THR A 180 6.13 -6.47 5.09
C THR A 180 5.73 -5.09 5.54
N ASN A 181 5.02 -5.01 6.65
CA ASN A 181 4.60 -3.79 7.25
C ASN A 181 5.59 -3.40 8.35
N TYR A 182 6.18 -2.24 8.21
CA TYR A 182 6.65 -1.50 9.37
C TYR A 182 5.45 -1.29 10.34
N PRO A 183 5.68 -0.97 11.61
CA PRO A 183 4.59 -0.84 12.58
C PRO A 183 3.68 0.36 12.37
N GLY A 184 3.98 1.27 11.45
CA GLY A 184 3.16 2.44 11.13
C GLY A 184 1.82 2.11 10.48
N ASN A 185 0.92 3.07 10.46
CA ASN A 185 -0.42 2.96 9.88
C ASN A 185 -0.65 3.94 8.72
N ASN A 186 0.24 4.91 8.53
CA ASN A 186 0.02 5.98 7.56
C ASN A 186 0.22 5.50 6.13
N PHE A 187 1.20 4.62 5.91
CA PHE A 187 1.61 4.23 4.57
C PHE A 187 1.86 2.73 4.49
N ASP A 188 1.65 2.19 3.33
CA ASP A 188 1.91 0.80 3.03
C ASP A 188 3.26 0.67 2.33
N GLY A 189 4.30 0.38 3.08
CA GLY A 189 5.65 0.12 2.57
C GLY A 189 6.55 1.35 2.43
N LEU A 190 7.61 1.38 3.22
CA LEU A 190 8.72 2.31 3.08
C LEU A 190 9.69 1.82 1.99
N PRO A 191 10.56 2.70 1.43
CA PRO A 191 11.66 2.22 0.61
C PRO A 191 12.57 1.29 1.41
N GLY A 192 13.15 0.29 0.76
CA GLY A 192 14.07 -0.65 1.38
C GLY A 192 13.61 -2.11 1.41
N GLY A 193 12.53 -2.44 0.72
CA GLY A 193 12.06 -3.82 0.61
C GLY A 193 10.80 -3.96 -0.20
N GLY A 194 10.48 -5.19 -0.59
CA GLY A 194 9.21 -5.51 -1.23
C GLY A 194 8.06 -5.27 -0.25
N GLY A 195 6.97 -4.70 -0.74
CA GLY A 195 5.81 -4.34 0.06
C GLY A 195 4.87 -5.50 0.34
N TRP A 196 3.77 -5.16 0.96
CA TRP A 196 2.77 -6.12 1.44
C TRP A 196 1.76 -6.56 0.36
N GLU A 197 1.69 -5.87 -0.77
CA GLU A 197 0.69 -6.16 -1.81
C GLU A 197 0.78 -7.59 -2.33
N PRO A 198 -0.30 -8.37 -2.22
CA PRO A 198 -0.33 -9.71 -2.77
C PRO A 198 -0.37 -9.69 -4.29
N VAL A 199 0.26 -10.67 -4.90
CA VAL A 199 0.33 -10.86 -6.35
C VAL A 199 -0.17 -12.25 -6.74
N ASN A 200 -0.75 -12.39 -7.92
CA ASN A 200 -1.03 -13.70 -8.49
C ASN A 200 0.28 -14.43 -8.73
N GLN A 201 0.37 -15.64 -8.25
CA GLN A 201 1.62 -16.40 -8.30
C GLN A 201 1.38 -17.90 -8.44
N PHE A 202 2.39 -18.56 -8.99
CA PHE A 202 2.58 -19.99 -8.90
C PHE A 202 3.92 -20.24 -8.21
N THR A 203 3.86 -20.69 -6.98
CA THR A 203 5.03 -20.83 -6.09
C THR A 203 5.16 -22.25 -5.59
N TYR A 204 6.37 -22.77 -5.59
CA TYR A 204 6.73 -23.96 -4.83
C TYR A 204 7.65 -23.58 -3.67
N THR A 205 7.30 -24.02 -2.47
CA THR A 205 8.09 -23.83 -1.25
C THR A 205 8.53 -25.18 -0.73
N ALA A 206 9.84 -25.37 -0.57
CA ALA A 206 10.46 -26.52 0.05
C ALA A 206 10.82 -26.20 1.50
N GLU A 207 10.34 -27.03 2.44
CA GLU A 207 10.75 -27.00 3.84
C GLU A 207 11.97 -27.89 4.01
N LEU A 208 13.14 -27.31 4.31
CA LEU A 208 14.42 -28.00 4.40
C LEU A 208 14.74 -28.48 5.81
N GLY A 209 13.83 -28.26 6.76
CA GLY A 209 14.01 -28.60 8.17
C GLY A 209 14.72 -27.50 8.97
N GLN A 210 14.69 -27.61 10.29
CA GLN A 210 15.32 -26.68 11.24
C GLN A 210 14.90 -25.19 11.01
N GLY A 211 13.67 -24.95 10.52
CA GLY A 211 13.16 -23.61 10.22
C GLY A 211 13.75 -22.98 8.97
N ILE A 212 14.40 -23.77 8.11
CA ILE A 212 14.90 -23.30 6.81
C ILE A 212 13.88 -23.66 5.74
N SER A 213 13.50 -22.69 4.92
CA SER A 213 12.65 -22.88 3.75
C SER A 213 13.23 -22.17 2.53
N ALA A 214 12.94 -22.69 1.36
CA ALA A 214 13.31 -22.09 0.08
C ALA A 214 12.10 -22.09 -0.84
N ALA A 215 11.90 -21.00 -1.60
CA ALA A 215 10.80 -20.89 -2.54
C ALA A 215 11.29 -20.43 -3.92
N PHE A 216 10.59 -20.93 -4.94
CA PHE A 216 10.69 -20.48 -6.32
C PHE A 216 9.30 -20.13 -6.82
N SER A 217 9.16 -18.96 -7.45
CA SER A 217 7.86 -18.36 -7.76
C SER A 217 7.86 -17.69 -9.12
N ALA A 218 6.82 -17.95 -9.92
CA ALA A 218 6.45 -17.13 -11.05
C ALA A 218 5.30 -16.21 -10.61
N GLN A 219 5.45 -14.89 -10.79
CA GLN A 219 4.53 -13.87 -10.27
C GLN A 219 4.05 -12.94 -11.37
N ASP A 220 2.77 -12.57 -11.30
CA ASP A 220 2.23 -11.53 -12.16
C ASP A 220 2.81 -10.17 -11.76
N GLN A 221 3.45 -9.50 -12.74
CA GLN A 221 4.12 -8.24 -12.50
C GLN A 221 3.23 -6.99 -12.60
N VAL A 222 2.03 -7.12 -13.18
CA VAL A 222 1.28 -5.96 -13.67
C VAL A 222 0.81 -5.01 -12.57
N ALA A 223 0.30 -5.54 -11.46
CA ALA A 223 -0.40 -4.68 -10.50
C ALA A 223 0.54 -3.81 -9.66
N ASN A 224 1.55 -4.39 -9.02
CA ASN A 224 2.31 -3.71 -7.97
C ASN A 224 3.83 -3.80 -8.13
N LEU A 225 4.30 -4.56 -9.11
CA LEU A 225 5.72 -4.85 -9.30
C LEU A 225 6.33 -4.12 -10.51
N THR A 226 5.52 -3.40 -11.28
CA THR A 226 5.93 -2.65 -12.48
C THR A 226 5.82 -1.15 -12.23
N SER A 227 6.84 -0.41 -12.63
CA SER A 227 6.82 1.06 -12.68
C SER A 227 6.78 1.54 -14.13
N ASN A 228 6.84 2.86 -14.35
CA ASN A 228 6.79 3.45 -15.68
C ASN A 228 8.01 3.03 -16.53
N ILE A 229 7.78 2.91 -17.82
CA ILE A 229 8.82 2.87 -18.85
C ILE A 229 8.71 4.18 -19.64
N TRP A 230 9.59 5.14 -19.39
CA TRP A 230 9.43 6.47 -19.96
C TRP A 230 10.11 6.65 -21.30
N ASN A 231 9.29 6.98 -22.30
CA ASN A 231 9.75 7.54 -23.56
C ASN A 231 9.87 9.06 -23.42
N VAL A 232 11.07 9.55 -23.23
CA VAL A 232 11.35 10.97 -23.03
C VAL A 232 11.06 11.79 -24.29
N SER A 233 11.05 11.18 -25.49
CA SER A 233 10.61 11.88 -26.71
C SER A 233 9.15 12.33 -26.66
N GLY A 234 8.34 11.67 -25.82
CA GLY A 234 6.96 12.05 -25.52
C GLY A 234 6.79 12.97 -24.30
N ALA A 235 7.89 13.55 -23.78
CA ALA A 235 7.81 14.45 -22.63
C ALA A 235 7.05 15.73 -22.97
N THR A 236 6.13 16.11 -22.09
CA THR A 236 5.35 17.34 -22.21
C THR A 236 5.58 18.24 -21.01
N ALA A 237 5.37 19.56 -21.18
CA ALA A 237 5.48 20.50 -20.07
C ALA A 237 4.53 20.13 -18.90
N ALA A 238 3.32 19.67 -19.21
CA ALA A 238 2.35 19.24 -18.22
C ALA A 238 2.81 17.97 -17.47
N GLY A 239 3.36 16.99 -18.18
CA GLY A 239 3.91 15.78 -17.59
C GLY A 239 5.12 16.07 -16.70
N LEU A 240 6.10 16.81 -17.20
CA LEU A 240 7.29 17.21 -16.44
C LEU A 240 6.92 18.01 -15.16
N ALA A 241 5.88 18.84 -15.22
CA ALA A 241 5.38 19.58 -14.08
C ALA A 241 4.78 18.70 -12.96
N THR A 242 4.52 17.44 -13.25
CA THR A 242 4.07 16.43 -12.26
C THR A 242 5.16 15.45 -11.87
N GLY A 243 6.37 15.55 -12.44
CA GLY A 243 7.46 14.60 -12.24
C GLY A 243 7.48 13.43 -13.22
N ALA A 244 6.63 13.43 -14.26
CA ALA A 244 6.68 12.44 -15.34
C ALA A 244 7.72 12.86 -16.37
N TYR A 245 8.79 12.07 -16.52
CA TYR A 245 9.91 12.42 -17.42
C TYR A 245 9.67 12.05 -18.90
N GLY A 246 8.53 11.45 -19.21
CA GLY A 246 8.14 11.09 -20.56
C GLY A 246 6.72 10.53 -20.65
N ALA A 247 6.33 10.09 -21.84
CA ALA A 247 5.17 9.24 -22.00
C ALA A 247 5.45 7.88 -21.34
N ASN A 248 4.42 7.28 -20.73
CA ASN A 248 4.54 5.93 -20.17
C ASN A 248 4.24 4.90 -21.26
N ASP A 249 5.27 4.32 -21.84
CA ASP A 249 5.20 3.36 -22.93
C ASP A 249 5.35 1.90 -22.44
N ILE A 250 4.67 1.54 -21.34
CA ILE A 250 4.59 0.14 -20.91
C ILE A 250 3.80 -0.68 -21.92
N GLY A 251 4.37 -1.80 -22.37
CA GLY A 251 3.69 -2.81 -23.18
C GLY A 251 2.85 -3.78 -22.32
N GLY A 252 2.29 -4.79 -22.97
CA GLY A 252 1.62 -5.89 -22.27
C GLY A 252 2.60 -6.79 -21.52
N SER A 253 2.15 -7.49 -20.50
CA SER A 253 2.99 -8.49 -19.81
C SER A 253 3.32 -9.65 -20.74
N ARG A 254 4.60 -9.92 -20.95
CA ARG A 254 5.10 -10.99 -21.82
C ARG A 254 5.65 -12.18 -21.03
N ALA A 255 6.35 -11.89 -19.93
CA ALA A 255 6.89 -12.89 -19.02
C ALA A 255 6.49 -12.58 -17.57
N PRO A 256 6.28 -13.58 -16.73
CA PRO A 256 6.11 -13.35 -15.29
C PRO A 256 7.45 -12.94 -14.66
N ASP A 257 7.40 -12.25 -13.55
CA ASP A 257 8.55 -12.10 -12.68
C ASP A 257 8.94 -13.44 -12.07
N VAL A 258 10.23 -13.72 -12.05
CA VAL A 258 10.77 -14.94 -11.44
C VAL A 258 11.44 -14.56 -10.13
N VAL A 259 10.93 -15.15 -9.03
CA VAL A 259 11.41 -14.85 -7.68
C VAL A 259 11.94 -16.11 -7.02
N ALA A 260 13.11 -15.99 -6.38
CA ALA A 260 13.65 -17.00 -5.51
C ALA A 260 13.88 -16.43 -4.10
N MET A 261 13.64 -17.25 -3.08
CA MET A 261 13.75 -16.85 -1.68
C MET A 261 14.33 -17.99 -0.86
N VAL A 262 15.18 -17.62 0.11
CA VAL A 262 15.61 -18.50 1.20
C VAL A 262 15.30 -17.80 2.51
N ARG A 263 14.70 -18.54 3.46
CA ARG A 263 14.28 -18.03 4.76
C ARG A 263 14.78 -18.95 5.87
N VAL A 264 15.25 -18.34 6.95
CA VAL A 264 15.61 -19.02 8.20
C VAL A 264 14.73 -18.43 9.29
N ALA A 265 13.84 -19.23 9.89
CA ALA A 265 12.96 -18.82 10.99
C ALA A 265 13.34 -19.62 12.24
N GLN A 266 13.74 -18.91 13.30
CA GLN A 266 14.22 -19.49 14.55
C GLN A 266 13.56 -18.79 15.75
N ALA A 267 13.78 -19.32 16.96
CA ALA A 267 13.23 -18.70 18.18
C ALA A 267 13.71 -17.25 18.38
N TRP A 268 14.94 -16.93 17.98
CA TRP A 268 15.51 -15.57 18.08
C TRP A 268 14.90 -14.59 17.07
N GLY A 269 14.33 -15.09 15.96
CA GLY A 269 13.82 -14.22 14.91
C GLY A 269 13.77 -14.88 13.54
N LEU A 270 14.02 -14.08 12.50
CA LEU A 270 13.92 -14.53 11.12
C LEU A 270 14.94 -13.77 10.25
N PHE A 271 15.58 -14.50 9.35
CA PHE A 271 16.39 -13.94 8.26
C PHE A 271 15.82 -14.42 6.93
N GLN A 272 15.79 -13.51 5.93
CA GLN A 272 15.38 -13.83 4.56
C GLN A 272 16.31 -13.16 3.56
N ALA A 273 16.66 -13.90 2.52
CA ALA A 273 17.27 -13.38 1.29
C ALA A 273 16.36 -13.70 0.12
N SER A 274 16.12 -12.70 -0.75
CA SER A 274 15.25 -12.84 -1.92
C SER A 274 15.89 -12.18 -3.14
N VAL A 275 15.65 -12.75 -4.31
CA VAL A 275 16.02 -12.18 -5.60
C VAL A 275 14.84 -12.26 -6.56
N ALA A 276 14.74 -11.30 -7.48
CA ALA A 276 13.72 -11.24 -8.51
C ALA A 276 14.35 -10.86 -9.87
N ALA A 277 13.83 -11.46 -10.93
CA ALA A 277 14.08 -11.04 -12.31
C ALA A 277 12.77 -10.47 -12.89
N HIS A 278 12.86 -9.30 -13.49
CA HIS A 278 11.72 -8.50 -13.96
C HIS A 278 11.95 -8.07 -15.42
N GLU A 279 10.96 -8.27 -16.30
CA GLU A 279 11.07 -7.90 -17.70
C GLU A 279 10.47 -6.51 -17.96
N ASN A 280 11.28 -5.61 -18.50
CA ASN A 280 10.86 -4.31 -19.01
C ASN A 280 10.47 -4.45 -20.48
N HIS A 281 9.16 -4.63 -20.73
CA HIS A 281 8.57 -4.73 -22.05
C HIS A 281 7.89 -3.41 -22.42
N ALA A 282 8.44 -2.71 -23.43
CA ALA A 282 7.93 -1.42 -23.87
C ALA A 282 6.96 -1.58 -25.06
N ALA A 283 5.98 -0.69 -25.12
CA ALA A 283 5.05 -0.57 -26.24
C ALA A 283 5.72 0.03 -27.49
N TYR A 284 4.94 0.24 -28.53
CA TYR A 284 5.38 0.87 -29.76
C TYR A 284 5.65 2.36 -29.57
N TYR A 285 6.60 2.90 -30.36
CA TYR A 285 6.93 4.33 -30.31
C TYR A 285 5.79 5.26 -30.72
N GLY A 286 4.80 4.78 -31.45
CA GLY A 286 3.67 5.55 -31.95
C GLY A 286 2.37 4.77 -31.88
N ALA A 287 1.39 5.23 -32.66
CA ALA A 287 0.02 4.75 -32.59
C ALA A 287 -0.20 3.35 -33.19
N ASP A 288 0.78 2.79 -33.88
CA ASP A 288 0.68 1.48 -34.54
C ASP A 288 2.02 0.72 -34.53
N GLU A 289 1.96 -0.58 -34.81
CA GLU A 289 3.11 -1.49 -34.76
C GLU A 289 4.21 -1.18 -35.76
N THR A 290 3.93 -0.43 -36.81
CA THR A 290 4.93 -0.08 -37.85
C THR A 290 5.91 0.98 -37.35
N THR A 291 5.62 1.67 -36.28
CA THR A 291 6.49 2.67 -35.64
C THR A 291 7.69 2.06 -34.92
N GLY A 292 7.69 0.74 -34.69
CA GLY A 292 8.75 0.04 -33.98
C GLY A 292 8.67 0.23 -32.48
N HIS A 293 9.55 -0.41 -31.73
CA HIS A 293 9.67 -0.39 -30.28
C HIS A 293 11.14 -0.57 -29.86
N PRO A 294 11.52 -0.18 -28.61
CA PRO A 294 12.84 -0.53 -28.08
C PRO A 294 12.90 -2.03 -27.78
N SER A 295 14.09 -2.60 -27.78
CA SER A 295 14.30 -3.99 -27.37
C SER A 295 13.93 -4.15 -25.87
N ASP A 296 13.31 -5.27 -25.54
CA ASP A 296 13.01 -5.66 -24.17
C ASP A 296 14.28 -5.79 -23.33
N LYS A 297 14.17 -5.49 -22.03
CA LYS A 297 15.32 -5.52 -21.14
C LYS A 297 14.96 -6.13 -19.78
N TRP A 298 15.73 -7.12 -19.37
CA TRP A 298 15.57 -7.70 -18.05
C TRP A 298 16.24 -6.85 -16.99
N GLY A 299 15.48 -6.51 -15.97
CA GLY A 299 15.92 -5.94 -14.71
C GLY A 299 15.99 -7.01 -13.63
N TRP A 300 16.48 -6.63 -12.46
CA TRP A 300 16.56 -7.51 -11.31
C TRP A 300 16.45 -6.75 -10.00
N ALA A 301 16.09 -7.47 -8.93
CA ALA A 301 16.06 -6.96 -7.56
C ALA A 301 16.66 -7.99 -6.59
N GLY A 302 17.25 -7.49 -5.51
CA GLY A 302 17.72 -8.29 -4.39
C GLY A 302 17.32 -7.67 -3.08
N GLN A 303 16.98 -8.50 -2.07
CA GLN A 303 16.60 -8.06 -0.73
C GLN A 303 17.25 -8.95 0.32
N LEU A 304 17.69 -8.33 1.41
CA LEU A 304 18.00 -9.00 2.68
C LEU A 304 17.09 -8.43 3.77
N ALA A 305 16.54 -9.29 4.60
CA ALA A 305 15.59 -8.89 5.63
C ALA A 305 15.87 -9.67 6.93
N LEU A 306 15.78 -8.98 8.08
CA LEU A 306 16.11 -9.51 9.40
C LEU A 306 15.05 -9.05 10.41
N SER A 307 14.54 -9.99 11.20
CA SER A 307 13.73 -9.73 12.39
C SER A 307 14.43 -10.33 13.62
N ILE A 308 14.60 -9.53 14.66
CA ILE A 308 15.13 -10.00 15.96
C ILE A 308 14.00 -9.83 16.98
N LYS A 309 13.68 -10.90 17.69
CA LYS A 309 12.61 -10.96 18.69
C LYS A 309 13.18 -11.03 20.10
N ASN A 310 12.40 -10.60 21.07
CA ASN A 310 12.73 -10.70 22.49
C ASN A 310 14.09 -10.07 22.82
N ILE A 311 14.37 -8.90 22.25
CA ILE A 311 15.57 -8.14 22.56
C ILE A 311 15.54 -7.67 24.03
N PRO A 312 16.71 -7.47 24.69
CA PRO A 312 16.76 -7.25 26.14
C PRO A 312 16.21 -5.91 26.63
N THR A 313 15.59 -5.10 25.78
CA THR A 313 14.97 -3.82 26.12
C THR A 313 13.59 -3.98 26.76
N GLY A 314 12.92 -5.09 26.53
CA GLY A 314 11.60 -5.39 27.08
C GLY A 314 11.04 -6.72 26.59
N ALA A 315 10.04 -7.24 27.32
CA ALA A 315 9.38 -8.48 26.95
C ALA A 315 8.62 -8.35 25.61
N GLY A 316 8.98 -9.16 24.62
CA GLY A 316 8.37 -9.16 23.31
C GLY A 316 8.80 -8.00 22.41
N ASP A 317 9.81 -7.23 22.80
CA ASP A 317 10.37 -6.18 21.95
C ASP A 317 11.00 -6.76 20.70
N THR A 318 10.88 -6.02 19.59
CA THR A 318 11.36 -6.49 18.27
C THR A 318 12.08 -5.40 17.51
N ILE A 319 13.08 -5.82 16.73
CA ILE A 319 13.68 -5.02 15.67
C ILE A 319 13.44 -5.75 14.35
N ASN A 320 12.90 -5.03 13.36
CA ASN A 320 12.72 -5.48 11.99
C ASN A 320 13.49 -4.56 11.06
N MET A 321 14.18 -5.11 10.09
CA MET A 321 14.91 -4.33 9.09
C MET A 321 14.98 -5.05 7.75
N SER A 322 15.09 -4.29 6.66
CA SER A 322 15.40 -4.81 5.34
C SER A 322 16.20 -3.80 4.52
N ILE A 323 16.94 -4.32 3.57
CA ILE A 323 17.65 -3.56 2.54
C ILE A 323 17.28 -4.13 1.19
N ALA A 324 17.14 -3.28 0.18
CA ALA A 324 16.89 -3.68 -1.19
C ALA A 324 17.77 -2.92 -2.17
N TYR A 325 18.12 -3.60 -3.25
CA TYR A 325 18.78 -3.02 -4.42
C TYR A 325 18.06 -3.51 -5.68
N THR A 326 17.83 -2.59 -6.64
CA THR A 326 17.21 -2.93 -7.91
C THR A 326 17.89 -2.26 -9.08
N ASN A 327 17.78 -2.87 -10.24
CA ASN A 327 18.14 -2.26 -11.51
C ASN A 327 17.08 -2.65 -12.55
N GLY A 328 16.23 -1.71 -12.92
CA GLY A 328 15.10 -1.95 -13.82
C GLY A 328 13.96 -2.76 -13.19
N ALA A 329 13.78 -2.65 -11.87
CA ALA A 329 12.72 -3.32 -11.10
C ALA A 329 12.41 -2.49 -9.86
N SER A 330 12.14 -1.20 -10.04
CA SER A 330 12.13 -0.19 -8.98
C SER A 330 11.05 -0.44 -7.91
N ARG A 331 9.94 -1.09 -8.27
CA ARG A 331 8.85 -1.40 -7.34
C ARG A 331 9.21 -2.45 -6.30
N TYR A 332 10.24 -3.22 -6.49
CA TYR A 332 10.79 -4.12 -5.46
C TYR A 332 11.50 -3.38 -4.32
N ASN A 333 11.80 -2.08 -4.48
CA ASN A 333 12.35 -1.21 -3.46
C ASN A 333 11.36 -0.11 -3.03
N PHE A 334 10.59 0.45 -3.98
CA PHE A 334 9.60 1.49 -3.78
C PHE A 334 8.22 0.98 -4.15
N GLN A 335 7.58 0.20 -3.31
CA GLN A 335 6.22 -0.25 -3.62
C GLN A 335 5.23 0.92 -3.60
N GLU A 336 4.10 0.82 -3.00
CA GLU A 336 3.03 1.82 -3.10
C GLU A 336 3.28 3.13 -2.37
N TYR A 337 4.29 3.16 -1.51
CA TYR A 337 4.55 4.28 -0.62
C TYR A 337 4.80 5.60 -1.36
N ILE A 338 5.52 5.54 -2.47
CA ILE A 338 5.80 6.71 -3.30
C ILE A 338 5.04 6.61 -4.61
N SER A 339 4.38 7.70 -5.00
CA SER A 339 3.80 7.81 -6.33
C SER A 339 4.87 7.66 -7.41
N SER A 340 4.50 7.14 -8.58
CA SER A 340 5.43 7.09 -9.72
C SER A 340 5.89 8.49 -10.16
N THR A 341 5.12 9.50 -9.82
CA THR A 341 5.43 10.91 -10.09
C THR A 341 5.20 11.73 -8.82
N VAL A 342 6.17 12.56 -8.47
CA VAL A 342 6.16 13.42 -7.28
C VAL A 342 6.18 14.88 -7.69
N ALA A 343 5.22 15.65 -7.16
CA ALA A 343 5.17 17.11 -7.29
C ALA A 343 4.66 17.71 -5.98
N MET A 344 5.60 18.08 -5.11
CA MET A 344 5.32 18.68 -3.80
C MET A 344 5.64 20.17 -3.84
N TYR A 345 4.70 21.01 -3.41
CA TYR A 345 4.86 22.46 -3.43
C TYR A 345 5.15 23.03 -2.03
N GLY A 346 5.90 24.13 -1.98
CA GLY A 346 6.29 24.78 -0.73
C GLY A 346 6.62 26.25 -0.91
N GLY A 347 7.13 26.87 0.17
CA GLY A 347 7.59 28.25 0.15
C GLY A 347 8.93 28.39 -0.59
N THR A 348 9.13 29.54 -1.26
CA THR A 348 10.37 29.91 -1.96
C THR A 348 11.01 31.13 -1.32
N GLY A 349 12.34 31.23 -1.41
CA GLY A 349 13.10 32.44 -1.14
C GLY A 349 13.68 33.10 -2.40
N VAL A 350 13.46 32.48 -3.57
CA VAL A 350 14.01 32.96 -4.86
C VAL A 350 13.13 34.09 -5.41
N PRO A 351 13.68 35.29 -5.63
CA PRO A 351 12.94 36.40 -6.21
C PRO A 351 12.39 36.04 -7.60
N GLY A 352 11.11 36.36 -7.84
CA GLY A 352 10.43 36.09 -9.10
C GLY A 352 9.85 34.67 -9.24
N ALA A 353 10.15 33.74 -8.34
CA ALA A 353 9.50 32.46 -8.28
C ALA A 353 8.16 32.54 -7.52
N TYR A 354 7.12 31.91 -8.05
CA TYR A 354 5.78 31.86 -7.43
C TYR A 354 5.81 31.03 -6.13
N GLN A 355 6.40 29.86 -6.20
CA GLN A 355 6.58 28.92 -5.07
C GLN A 355 7.83 28.05 -5.35
N SER A 356 8.19 27.21 -4.39
CA SER A 356 9.10 26.09 -4.67
C SER A 356 8.30 24.84 -5.04
N VAL A 357 8.96 23.92 -5.73
CA VAL A 357 8.45 22.59 -6.07
C VAL A 357 9.54 21.56 -5.98
N GLY A 358 9.22 20.40 -5.42
CA GLY A 358 10.03 19.19 -5.50
C GLY A 358 9.46 18.29 -6.57
N LEU A 359 10.23 18.02 -7.62
CA LEU A 359 9.87 17.15 -8.72
C LEU A 359 10.73 15.90 -8.69
N ALA A 360 10.09 14.73 -8.78
CA ALA A 360 10.77 13.46 -8.89
C ALA A 360 9.91 12.46 -9.63
N GLY A 361 10.53 11.49 -10.25
CA GLY A 361 9.83 10.45 -10.97
C GLY A 361 10.46 9.08 -10.75
N LEU A 362 9.65 8.04 -10.64
CA LEU A 362 10.06 6.64 -10.53
C LEU A 362 9.73 5.90 -11.80
N SER A 363 10.70 5.17 -12.33
CA SER A 363 10.54 4.31 -13.51
C SER A 363 11.40 3.07 -13.39
N ASP A 364 11.07 2.02 -14.14
CA ASP A 364 11.93 0.86 -14.31
C ASP A 364 12.96 1.12 -15.40
N SER A 365 12.59 1.85 -16.45
CA SER A 365 13.52 2.26 -17.49
C SER A 365 13.14 3.60 -18.15
N VAL A 366 14.11 4.16 -18.86
CA VAL A 366 14.03 5.42 -19.62
C VAL A 366 14.63 5.24 -21.00
N PHE A 367 14.01 5.78 -22.04
CA PHE A 367 14.54 5.78 -23.39
C PHE A 367 14.06 7.01 -24.19
N VAL A 368 14.62 7.24 -25.37
CA VAL A 368 14.07 8.12 -26.39
C VAL A 368 13.78 7.29 -27.65
N THR A 369 12.81 7.73 -28.45
CA THR A 369 12.41 7.06 -29.69
C THR A 369 13.63 6.71 -30.53
N GLY A 370 13.74 5.44 -30.93
CA GLY A 370 14.88 4.91 -31.70
C GLY A 370 16.10 4.52 -30.86
N SER A 371 16.08 4.67 -29.55
CA SER A 371 17.14 4.22 -28.63
C SER A 371 16.75 2.97 -27.83
N GLY A 372 17.75 2.35 -27.19
CA GLY A 372 17.52 1.26 -26.24
C GLY A 372 17.16 1.76 -24.84
N GLN A 373 16.42 0.95 -24.09
CA GLN A 373 16.04 1.20 -22.71
C GLN A 373 17.27 1.37 -21.80
N GLN A 374 17.23 2.36 -20.90
CA GLN A 374 18.21 2.61 -19.84
C GLN A 374 17.56 2.26 -18.50
N LEU A 375 18.01 1.19 -17.86
CA LEU A 375 17.44 0.73 -16.60
C LEU A 375 17.73 1.72 -15.48
N THR A 376 16.71 1.95 -14.63
CA THR A 376 16.82 2.79 -13.44
C THR A 376 17.35 1.95 -12.27
N THR A 377 18.34 2.48 -11.56
CA THR A 377 18.85 1.85 -10.35
C THR A 377 18.19 2.42 -9.13
N THR A 378 17.72 1.57 -8.22
CA THR A 378 17.26 2.01 -6.91
C THR A 378 17.89 1.17 -5.80
N TYR A 379 18.07 1.77 -4.64
CA TYR A 379 18.50 1.07 -3.43
C TYR A 379 17.95 1.78 -2.20
N GLY A 380 17.78 1.04 -1.11
CA GLY A 380 17.21 1.60 0.10
C GLY A 380 17.26 0.65 1.27
N PHE A 381 16.84 1.17 2.41
CA PHE A 381 16.66 0.40 3.64
C PHE A 381 15.43 0.88 4.39
N GLN A 382 14.86 -0.01 5.19
CA GLN A 382 13.83 0.31 6.17
C GLN A 382 14.09 -0.44 7.46
N GLY A 383 13.56 0.09 8.55
CA GLY A 383 13.65 -0.53 9.84
C GLY A 383 12.62 -0.03 10.83
N ALA A 384 12.39 -0.82 11.86
CA ALA A 384 11.49 -0.47 12.94
C ALA A 384 11.93 -1.13 14.25
N TYR A 385 11.79 -0.40 15.35
CA TYR A 385 11.91 -0.90 16.71
C TYR A 385 10.56 -0.75 17.40
N THR A 386 10.04 -1.85 17.92
CA THR A 386 8.80 -1.87 18.71
C THR A 386 9.11 -2.17 20.16
N HIS A 387 8.63 -1.31 21.06
CA HIS A 387 8.73 -1.47 22.51
C HIS A 387 7.36 -1.70 23.14
N ASN A 388 7.27 -2.70 23.99
CA ASN A 388 6.06 -3.05 24.72
C ASN A 388 6.15 -2.53 26.16
N TRP A 389 5.49 -1.41 26.43
CA TRP A 389 5.43 -0.79 27.77
C TRP A 389 4.64 -1.65 28.77
N SER A 390 3.58 -2.28 28.27
CA SER A 390 2.72 -3.17 29.03
C SER A 390 1.95 -4.08 28.06
N PRO A 391 1.17 -5.07 28.55
CA PRO A 391 0.29 -5.87 27.68
C PRO A 391 -0.72 -5.05 26.86
N GLN A 392 -1.05 -3.83 27.32
CA GLN A 392 -2.03 -2.96 26.68
C GLN A 392 -1.39 -1.82 25.85
N TRP A 393 -0.11 -1.50 26.08
CA TRP A 393 0.55 -0.36 25.45
C TRP A 393 1.84 -0.76 24.75
N ASN A 394 1.96 -0.36 23.51
CA ASN A 394 3.24 -0.41 22.79
C ASN A 394 3.44 0.85 21.94
N SER A 395 4.70 1.13 21.66
CA SER A 395 5.11 2.19 20.73
C SER A 395 6.17 1.65 19.79
N ALA A 396 6.23 2.22 18.60
CA ALA A 396 7.30 1.90 17.66
C ALA A 396 7.81 3.15 16.98
N ILE A 397 9.13 3.23 16.84
CA ILE A 397 9.79 4.11 15.89
C ILE A 397 10.13 3.32 14.64
N TYR A 398 9.88 3.92 13.48
CA TYR A 398 10.14 3.29 12.20
C TYR A 398 10.63 4.31 11.18
N GLY A 399 11.26 3.85 10.13
CA GLY A 399 11.69 4.71 9.04
C GLY A 399 12.28 3.93 7.88
N GLY A 400 12.42 4.60 6.77
CA GLY A 400 13.05 4.10 5.57
C GLY A 400 13.64 5.23 4.74
N TRP A 401 14.61 4.88 3.96
CA TRP A 401 15.28 5.75 3.02
C TRP A 401 15.55 4.98 1.73
N GLY A 402 15.34 5.63 0.60
CA GLY A 402 15.66 5.07 -0.70
C GLY A 402 16.16 6.11 -1.67
N ALA A 403 16.95 5.65 -2.61
CA ALA A 403 17.57 6.44 -3.66
C ALA A 403 17.14 5.95 -5.04
N VAL A 404 16.87 6.88 -5.94
CA VAL A 404 16.65 6.64 -7.36
C VAL A 404 17.79 7.27 -8.14
N ARG A 405 18.41 6.49 -9.01
CA ARG A 405 19.61 6.87 -9.77
C ARG A 405 19.44 6.51 -11.24
N TYR A 406 19.60 7.50 -12.08
CA TYR A 406 19.61 7.36 -13.53
C TYR A 406 21.05 7.29 -14.02
N ASN A 407 21.35 6.42 -14.98
CA ASN A 407 22.67 6.42 -15.60
C ASN A 407 22.88 7.70 -16.46
N ASN A 408 24.11 7.94 -16.90
CA ASN A 408 24.45 9.18 -17.60
C ASN A 408 23.63 9.36 -18.90
N THR A 409 23.31 8.29 -19.60
CA THR A 409 22.49 8.34 -20.82
C THR A 409 21.05 8.73 -20.50
N ALA A 410 20.42 8.08 -19.50
CA ALA A 410 19.07 8.44 -19.05
C ALA A 410 19.03 9.88 -18.54
N LYS A 411 20.04 10.32 -17.77
CA LYS A 411 20.15 11.72 -17.32
C LYS A 411 20.21 12.69 -18.50
N SER A 412 20.99 12.39 -19.53
CA SER A 412 21.07 13.26 -20.70
C SER A 412 19.72 13.40 -21.42
N TYR A 413 18.94 12.32 -21.51
CA TYR A 413 17.60 12.35 -22.07
C TYR A 413 16.65 13.20 -21.24
N ILE A 414 16.54 12.92 -19.94
CA ILE A 414 15.64 13.64 -19.03
C ILE A 414 16.04 15.12 -18.95
N CYS A 415 17.31 15.42 -18.75
CA CYS A 415 17.80 16.78 -18.65
C CYS A 415 17.63 17.58 -19.95
N GLY A 416 17.80 16.93 -21.11
CA GLY A 416 17.47 17.52 -22.39
C GLY A 416 16.01 18.01 -22.42
N ALA A 417 15.07 17.17 -22.03
CA ALA A 417 13.65 17.53 -21.98
C ALA A 417 13.36 18.61 -20.93
N VAL A 418 13.88 18.48 -19.70
CA VAL A 418 13.65 19.45 -18.63
C VAL A 418 14.17 20.85 -18.99
N VAL A 419 15.40 20.94 -19.53
CA VAL A 419 16.01 22.21 -19.91
C VAL A 419 15.25 22.87 -21.06
N THR A 420 14.89 22.12 -22.09
CA THR A 420 14.23 22.69 -23.27
C THR A 420 12.75 22.99 -23.04
N THR A 421 12.05 22.15 -22.27
CA THR A 421 10.59 22.25 -22.11
C THR A 421 10.19 23.12 -20.91
N LEU A 422 10.95 23.05 -19.81
CA LEU A 422 10.66 23.83 -18.58
C LEU A 422 11.61 25.01 -18.36
N ALA A 423 12.51 25.29 -19.29
CA ALA A 423 13.49 26.38 -19.21
C ALA A 423 14.27 26.37 -17.89
N LEU A 424 14.88 25.24 -17.53
CA LEU A 424 15.69 25.11 -16.30
C LEU A 424 16.79 26.16 -16.28
N SER A 425 16.77 27.06 -15.29
CA SER A 425 17.66 28.22 -15.22
C SER A 425 19.14 27.89 -15.10
N SER A 426 19.49 26.75 -14.47
CA SER A 426 20.87 26.26 -14.33
C SER A 426 21.36 25.47 -15.56
N GLY A 427 20.50 25.28 -16.57
CA GLY A 427 20.83 24.54 -17.79
C GLY A 427 21.19 23.08 -17.52
N LEU A 428 21.86 22.45 -18.49
CA LEU A 428 22.26 21.03 -18.40
C LEU A 428 23.24 20.79 -17.24
N ALA A 429 24.12 21.70 -16.94
CA ALA A 429 25.12 21.55 -15.87
C ALA A 429 24.49 21.45 -14.47
N GLY A 430 23.35 22.11 -14.27
CA GLY A 430 22.62 22.08 -13.00
C GLY A 430 21.49 21.07 -12.94
N CYS A 431 21.29 20.28 -13.99
CA CYS A 431 20.23 19.29 -14.06
C CYS A 431 20.70 17.93 -13.54
N ASN A 432 20.05 17.44 -12.51
CA ASN A 432 20.21 16.07 -12.05
C ASN A 432 18.86 15.51 -11.56
N PRO A 433 18.23 14.60 -12.33
CA PRO A 433 16.93 14.02 -11.97
C PRO A 433 16.99 12.95 -10.88
N ASP A 434 18.17 12.61 -10.37
CA ASP A 434 18.32 11.72 -9.22
C ASP A 434 17.66 12.33 -7.99
N TYR A 435 17.17 11.48 -7.09
CA TYR A 435 16.62 11.93 -5.82
C TYR A 435 16.74 10.87 -4.74
N ASN A 436 16.53 11.30 -3.50
CA ASN A 436 16.27 10.40 -2.39
C ASN A 436 14.88 10.67 -1.83
N TYR A 437 14.27 9.63 -1.30
CA TYR A 437 12.99 9.72 -0.61
C TYR A 437 13.07 8.99 0.71
N SER A 438 12.62 9.62 1.78
CA SER A 438 12.71 9.05 3.11
C SER A 438 11.47 9.38 3.94
N ALA A 439 11.22 8.54 4.93
CA ALA A 439 10.23 8.81 5.95
C ALA A 439 10.71 8.29 7.30
N VAL A 440 10.29 8.97 8.36
CA VAL A 440 10.42 8.54 9.75
C VAL A 440 9.09 8.72 10.45
N GLY A 441 8.71 7.76 11.29
CA GLY A 441 7.45 7.81 12.00
C GLY A 441 7.55 7.27 13.41
N LEU A 442 6.56 7.64 14.20
CA LEU A 442 6.34 7.20 15.57
C LEU A 442 4.87 6.83 15.74
N ILE A 443 4.61 5.61 16.16
CA ILE A 443 3.27 5.14 16.44
C ILE A 443 3.17 4.68 17.89
N THR A 444 2.03 4.99 18.52
CA THR A 444 1.64 4.44 19.83
C THR A 444 0.31 3.73 19.69
N ARG A 445 0.18 2.57 20.32
CA ARG A 445 -1.02 1.74 20.33
C ARG A 445 -1.47 1.45 21.74
N TRP A 446 -2.79 1.53 21.94
CA TRP A 446 -3.46 1.15 23.14
C TRP A 446 -4.51 0.06 22.85
N THR A 447 -4.38 -1.08 23.52
CA THR A 447 -5.26 -2.25 23.37
C THR A 447 -5.96 -2.49 24.71
N PRO A 448 -7.04 -1.72 25.05
CA PRO A 448 -7.70 -1.80 26.35
C PRO A 448 -8.33 -3.15 26.63
N VAL A 449 -8.81 -3.80 25.60
CA VAL A 449 -9.40 -5.14 25.64
C VAL A 449 -8.91 -5.94 24.43
N ASN A 450 -8.94 -7.26 24.54
CA ASN A 450 -8.50 -8.12 23.45
C ASN A 450 -9.18 -7.76 22.12
N ASN A 451 -8.36 -7.68 21.05
CA ASN A 451 -8.79 -7.42 19.70
C ASN A 451 -9.35 -6.01 19.42
N LEU A 452 -9.30 -5.06 20.36
CA LEU A 452 -9.64 -3.65 20.13
C LEU A 452 -8.40 -2.80 20.35
N THR A 453 -7.94 -2.12 19.31
CA THR A 453 -6.73 -1.29 19.34
C THR A 453 -7.04 0.12 18.85
N PHE A 454 -6.61 1.11 19.61
CA PHE A 454 -6.52 2.50 19.20
C PHE A 454 -5.05 2.84 18.91
N SER A 455 -4.80 3.65 17.89
CA SER A 455 -3.44 4.08 17.58
C SER A 455 -3.39 5.52 17.08
N ALA A 456 -2.26 6.16 17.37
CA ALA A 456 -1.86 7.45 16.83
C ALA A 456 -0.49 7.29 16.19
N ASP A 457 -0.37 7.73 14.94
CA ASP A 457 0.81 7.55 14.10
C ASP A 457 1.18 8.88 13.45
N VAL A 458 2.37 9.37 13.74
CA VAL A 458 2.94 10.59 13.14
C VAL A 458 4.05 10.19 12.21
N THR A 459 3.97 10.63 10.95
CA THR A 459 4.99 10.34 9.92
C THR A 459 5.47 11.62 9.26
N TYR A 460 6.78 11.77 9.18
CA TYR A 460 7.46 12.84 8.47
C TYR A 460 8.15 12.28 7.24
N VAL A 461 7.78 12.80 6.06
CA VAL A 461 8.35 12.43 4.76
C VAL A 461 9.23 13.53 4.21
N MET A 462 10.28 13.14 3.50
CA MET A 462 11.25 14.06 2.88
C MET A 462 11.57 13.61 1.46
N LEU A 463 11.49 14.54 0.52
CA LEU A 463 12.03 14.44 -0.81
C LEU A 463 13.30 15.29 -0.89
N ASP A 464 14.43 14.67 -1.18
CA ASP A 464 15.73 15.29 -1.40
C ASP A 464 16.10 15.13 -2.88
N GLN A 465 15.85 16.16 -3.67
CA GLN A 465 16.17 16.20 -5.11
C GLN A 465 17.61 16.68 -5.33
N LYS A 466 18.16 16.45 -6.53
CA LYS A 466 19.57 16.69 -6.82
C LYS A 466 19.82 17.77 -7.88
N TYR A 467 18.82 18.59 -8.20
CA TYR A 467 19.00 19.78 -9.01
C TYR A 467 19.85 20.81 -8.26
N THR A 468 20.54 21.66 -9.01
CA THR A 468 21.32 22.75 -8.38
C THR A 468 20.40 23.65 -7.56
N SER A 469 20.81 23.96 -6.32
CA SER A 469 20.06 24.82 -5.40
C SER A 469 19.79 26.19 -6.00
N GLY A 470 18.57 26.71 -5.80
CA GLY A 470 18.14 28.00 -6.35
C GLY A 470 17.79 27.96 -7.84
N SER A 471 17.87 26.81 -8.50
CA SER A 471 17.41 26.67 -9.89
C SER A 471 15.92 26.85 -9.99
N THR A 472 15.46 27.47 -11.07
CA THR A 472 14.04 27.63 -11.36
C THR A 472 13.65 26.92 -12.65
N VAL A 473 12.39 26.50 -12.72
CA VAL A 473 11.73 25.97 -13.91
C VAL A 473 10.45 26.75 -14.17
N THR A 474 10.07 26.90 -15.43
CA THR A 474 8.79 27.49 -15.81
C THR A 474 7.77 26.37 -15.98
N LEU A 475 6.82 26.28 -15.07
CA LEU A 475 5.73 25.30 -15.15
C LEU A 475 4.53 25.91 -15.88
N PRO A 476 3.80 25.12 -16.71
CA PRO A 476 2.55 25.55 -17.33
C PRO A 476 1.44 25.68 -16.26
N LEU A 477 0.30 26.26 -16.67
CA LEU A 477 -0.92 26.20 -15.88
C LEU A 477 -1.31 24.75 -15.59
N GLN A 478 -1.44 24.41 -14.32
CA GLN A 478 -1.83 23.09 -13.85
C GLN A 478 -3.22 23.18 -13.20
N SER A 479 -4.26 23.16 -14.02
CA SER A 479 -5.64 23.37 -13.59
C SER A 479 -6.13 22.32 -12.59
N SER A 480 -5.71 21.07 -12.72
CA SER A 480 -6.10 19.97 -11.81
C SER A 480 -5.64 20.16 -10.36
N VAL A 481 -4.57 20.92 -10.16
CA VAL A 481 -4.02 21.25 -8.83
C VAL A 481 -4.03 22.75 -8.52
N ALA A 482 -4.71 23.55 -9.36
CA ALA A 482 -4.87 25.00 -9.24
C ALA A 482 -3.54 25.76 -9.05
N LYS A 483 -2.52 25.42 -9.85
CA LYS A 483 -1.22 26.08 -9.86
C LYS A 483 -1.09 26.94 -11.13
N PRO A 484 -0.73 28.23 -11.01
CA PRO A 484 -0.56 29.10 -12.18
C PRO A 484 0.66 28.69 -13.02
N GLY A 485 0.63 29.04 -14.30
CA GLY A 485 1.83 29.06 -15.14
C GLY A 485 2.78 30.14 -14.62
N ALA A 486 3.93 29.73 -14.12
CA ALA A 486 4.89 30.65 -13.50
C ALA A 486 6.27 30.00 -13.35
N ALA A 487 7.26 30.77 -12.92
CA ALA A 487 8.55 30.24 -12.48
C ALA A 487 8.41 29.65 -11.07
N TYR A 488 9.00 28.46 -10.88
CA TYR A 488 9.05 27.73 -9.60
C TYR A 488 10.50 27.38 -9.26
N GLU A 489 10.87 27.56 -7.99
CA GLU A 489 12.17 27.12 -7.47
C GLU A 489 12.17 25.60 -7.32
N LEU A 490 13.13 24.89 -7.89
CA LEU A 490 13.38 23.46 -7.58
C LEU A 490 14.04 23.37 -6.20
N LYS A 491 13.33 22.74 -5.26
CA LYS A 491 13.75 22.69 -3.86
C LYS A 491 13.21 21.42 -3.18
N ASP A 492 14.00 20.90 -2.25
CA ASP A 492 13.60 19.81 -1.37
C ASP A 492 12.29 20.09 -0.67
N GLN A 493 11.49 19.08 -0.50
CA GLN A 493 10.18 19.16 0.11
C GLN A 493 10.01 18.13 1.22
N ASN A 494 9.14 18.45 2.16
CA ASN A 494 8.79 17.55 3.27
C ASN A 494 7.31 17.65 3.58
N ALA A 495 6.77 16.68 4.29
CA ALA A 495 5.40 16.70 4.79
C ALA A 495 5.29 15.96 6.12
N LEU A 496 4.38 16.43 6.96
CA LEU A 496 4.00 15.78 8.21
C LEU A 496 2.54 15.32 8.10
N THR A 497 2.30 14.07 8.50
CA THR A 497 0.97 13.49 8.57
C THR A 497 0.71 12.91 9.95
N LEU A 498 -0.56 12.91 10.37
CA LEU A 498 -1.03 12.24 11.58
C LEU A 498 -2.17 11.32 11.19
N LEU A 499 -2.12 10.06 11.60
CA LEU A 499 -3.21 9.12 11.43
C LEU A 499 -3.68 8.59 12.79
N LEU A 500 -4.96 8.79 13.07
CA LEU A 500 -5.65 8.19 14.20
C LEU A 500 -6.47 7.01 13.70
N ARG A 501 -6.42 5.88 14.41
CA ARG A 501 -7.11 4.65 14.01
C ARG A 501 -7.71 3.92 15.21
N ALA A 502 -8.90 3.40 15.00
CA ALA A 502 -9.51 2.38 15.86
C ALA A 502 -9.76 1.13 15.03
N GLN A 503 -9.40 -0.04 15.56
CA GLN A 503 -9.60 -1.33 14.90
C GLN A 503 -10.08 -2.38 15.89
N ARG A 504 -11.13 -3.11 15.49
CA ARG A 504 -11.65 -4.29 16.19
C ARG A 504 -11.50 -5.50 15.29
N ASN A 505 -10.77 -6.51 15.76
CA ASN A 505 -10.65 -7.83 15.09
C ASN A 505 -11.65 -8.82 15.69
N TRP A 506 -12.04 -9.86 14.95
CA TRP A 506 -12.88 -10.97 15.41
C TRP A 506 -12.43 -12.32 14.83
#